data_7a3550c427c99ec2f130d1d83e5dec2c
#
_entry.id   7a3550c427c99ec2f130d1d83e5dec2c
#
_cell.length_a   1.000
_cell.length_b   1.000
_cell.length_c   1.000
_cell.angle_alpha   90.00
_cell.angle_beta   90.00
_cell.angle_gamma   90.00
#
_symmetry.space_group_name_H-M   'P 1'
#
loop_
_entity.id
_entity.type
_entity.pdbx_description
1 polymer ?
#
loop_
_entity_poly.entity_id
_entity_poly.type
_entity_poly.pdbx_seq_one_letter_code
_entity_poly.pdbx_strand_id
1 'polypeptide(L)'
;MMNVKEAIRNNLMVELDKCLSSLIRYDVDSLMPLFYVLCAHHEGHLVSIVGEGKSLFHGKMHIQPIEIVDGYESPLLKEIRNSVNPSFFEGQSAEAVFQFYSMCNEYINEFYQDIIEHIISVYTSNAGKYSGVSVTTQEIAQLMGYFISDCAPRRVYDPCAGLCSFAILPELSKIEFVCSELSNRTKVIADIRLNAAGKQLEINQEDCTFNWRGNSNCDCLASELPFGLRLNDRSLDERRPLLLEDFVIGKFIESESLSSAVLLVSASTCIRGNNKHIRKTLCEKNYVDAVIKLPRGV
;
A
#
# COMPACT_ATOMS: atom_id res chain seq x y z
N MET A 1 -23.27 -9.00 -22.30
CA MET A 1 -24.25 -8.79 -21.20
C MET A 1 -23.43 -8.64 -19.92
N MET A 2 -23.54 -7.53 -19.24
CA MET A 2 -22.91 -7.32 -17.93
C MET A 2 -23.51 -8.32 -16.93
N ASN A 3 -22.67 -9.02 -16.16
CA ASN A 3 -23.14 -9.95 -15.13
C ASN A 3 -23.86 -9.14 -14.03
N VAL A 4 -24.94 -9.67 -13.47
CA VAL A 4 -25.71 -9.02 -12.38
C VAL A 4 -24.79 -8.63 -11.22
N LYS A 5 -23.84 -9.47 -10.88
CA LYS A 5 -22.83 -9.23 -9.84
C LYS A 5 -21.96 -8.01 -10.16
N GLU A 6 -21.53 -7.88 -11.41
CA GLU A 6 -20.73 -6.74 -11.89
C GLU A 6 -21.54 -5.43 -11.84
N ALA A 7 -22.84 -5.49 -12.16
CA ALA A 7 -23.72 -4.33 -12.05
C ALA A 7 -23.88 -3.89 -10.60
N ILE A 8 -24.08 -4.81 -9.66
CA ILE A 8 -24.17 -4.52 -8.22
C ILE A 8 -22.87 -3.87 -7.74
N ARG A 9 -21.71 -4.48 -8.07
CA ARG A 9 -20.39 -3.96 -7.71
C ARG A 9 -20.22 -2.52 -8.21
N ASN A 10 -20.48 -2.25 -9.47
CA ASN A 10 -20.31 -0.92 -10.07
C ASN A 10 -21.23 0.11 -9.41
N ASN A 11 -22.49 -0.22 -9.14
CA ASN A 11 -23.40 0.66 -8.41
C ASN A 11 -22.89 0.96 -6.98
N LEU A 12 -22.42 -0.06 -6.26
CA LEU A 12 -21.84 0.10 -4.94
C LEU A 12 -20.65 1.07 -4.97
N MET A 13 -19.72 0.91 -5.92
CA MET A 13 -18.55 1.81 -6.04
C MET A 13 -18.96 3.26 -6.30
N VAL A 14 -19.96 3.50 -7.13
CA VAL A 14 -20.50 4.86 -7.38
C VAL A 14 -21.10 5.50 -6.12
N GLU A 15 -21.83 4.71 -5.31
CA GLU A 15 -22.38 5.24 -4.06
C GLU A 15 -21.28 5.46 -3.00
N LEU A 16 -20.27 4.58 -2.95
CA LEU A 16 -19.09 4.75 -2.08
C LEU A 16 -18.31 6.01 -2.45
N ASP A 17 -18.14 6.34 -3.74
CA ASP A 17 -17.48 7.58 -4.17
C ASP A 17 -18.12 8.83 -3.57
N LYS A 18 -19.44 8.88 -3.56
CA LYS A 18 -20.19 10.02 -3.01
C LYS A 18 -19.94 10.16 -1.49
N CYS A 19 -19.91 9.03 -0.78
CA CYS A 19 -19.64 9.01 0.65
C CYS A 19 -18.18 9.34 0.97
N LEU A 20 -17.25 8.70 0.30
CA LEU A 20 -15.81 8.88 0.52
C LEU A 20 -15.35 10.29 0.19
N SER A 21 -15.90 10.93 -0.83
CA SER A 21 -15.57 12.33 -1.18
C SER A 21 -15.81 13.31 -0.04
N SER A 22 -16.77 13.01 0.84
CA SER A 22 -17.06 13.84 2.02
C SER A 22 -16.20 13.49 3.24
N LEU A 23 -15.71 12.25 3.34
CA LEU A 23 -14.97 11.70 4.47
C LEU A 23 -13.47 11.89 4.34
N ILE A 24 -12.92 11.64 3.16
CA ILE A 24 -11.48 11.67 2.93
C ILE A 24 -11.03 13.12 2.85
N ARG A 25 -10.65 13.65 4.01
CA ARG A 25 -9.90 14.87 4.12
C ARG A 25 -8.44 14.48 3.98
N TYR A 26 -7.66 14.95 3.15
CA TYR A 26 -6.21 14.89 2.89
C TYR A 26 -5.29 14.21 3.96
N ASP A 27 -5.83 13.39 4.85
CA ASP A 27 -5.16 12.73 5.97
C ASP A 27 -5.48 11.21 5.96
N VAL A 28 -4.43 10.41 6.09
CA VAL A 28 -4.53 8.93 6.21
C VAL A 28 -5.35 8.52 7.43
N ASP A 29 -5.32 9.30 8.50
CA ASP A 29 -6.07 9.01 9.72
C ASP A 29 -7.59 8.96 9.49
N SER A 30 -8.09 9.68 8.47
CA SER A 30 -9.51 9.64 8.12
C SER A 30 -9.97 8.31 7.51
N LEU A 31 -9.04 7.47 7.04
CA LEU A 31 -9.34 6.15 6.49
C LEU A 31 -9.42 5.05 7.57
N MET A 32 -8.65 5.20 8.65
CA MET A 32 -8.48 4.13 9.61
C MET A 32 -9.80 3.67 10.25
N PRO A 33 -10.76 4.55 10.60
CA PRO A 33 -12.06 4.11 11.09
C PRO A 33 -12.85 3.26 10.09
N LEU A 34 -12.73 3.57 8.78
CA LEU A 34 -13.39 2.80 7.73
C LEU A 34 -12.80 1.40 7.63
N PHE A 35 -11.47 1.30 7.59
CA PHE A 35 -10.79 0.01 7.59
C PHE A 35 -11.10 -0.80 8.83
N TYR A 36 -11.18 -0.15 10.01
CA TYR A 36 -11.50 -0.82 11.25
C TYR A 36 -12.88 -1.50 11.20
N VAL A 37 -13.92 -0.78 10.78
CA VAL A 37 -15.29 -1.36 10.72
C VAL A 37 -15.41 -2.42 9.63
N LEU A 38 -14.70 -2.27 8.49
CA LEU A 38 -14.71 -3.25 7.42
C LEU A 38 -14.01 -4.55 7.83
N CYS A 39 -12.83 -4.46 8.41
CA CYS A 39 -12.07 -5.62 8.87
C CYS A 39 -12.81 -6.36 9.97
N ALA A 40 -13.37 -5.64 10.96
CA ALA A 40 -14.13 -6.25 12.02
C ALA A 40 -15.36 -6.99 11.50
N HIS A 41 -16.11 -6.41 10.57
CA HIS A 41 -17.24 -7.09 9.95
C HIS A 41 -16.80 -8.34 9.18
N HIS A 42 -15.72 -8.23 8.40
CA HIS A 42 -15.18 -9.35 7.62
C HIS A 42 -14.70 -10.50 8.52
N GLU A 43 -14.17 -10.19 9.69
CA GLU A 43 -13.79 -11.18 10.71
C GLU A 43 -14.99 -11.73 11.51
N GLY A 44 -16.21 -11.27 11.23
CA GLY A 44 -17.45 -11.75 11.87
C GLY A 44 -17.77 -11.07 13.20
N HIS A 45 -17.10 -9.96 13.54
CA HIS A 45 -17.42 -9.18 14.74
C HIS A 45 -18.66 -8.32 14.54
N LEU A 46 -19.40 -8.09 15.63
CA LEU A 46 -20.58 -7.23 15.61
C LEU A 46 -20.16 -5.76 15.65
N VAL A 47 -20.52 -5.04 14.62
CA VAL A 47 -20.40 -3.58 14.57
C VAL A 47 -21.72 -3.01 15.09
N SER A 48 -21.77 -2.62 16.36
CA SER A 48 -22.95 -2.01 16.95
C SER A 48 -22.83 -0.48 16.91
N ILE A 49 -23.91 0.15 16.45
CA ILE A 49 -24.01 1.59 16.37
C ILE A 49 -25.12 2.02 17.31
N VAL A 50 -24.75 2.70 18.39
CA VAL A 50 -25.69 3.18 19.38
C VAL A 50 -25.90 4.67 19.17
N GLY A 51 -27.14 5.02 18.78
CA GLY A 51 -27.61 6.40 18.85
C GLY A 51 -28.15 6.69 20.24
N GLU A 52 -27.55 7.58 21.01
CA GLU A 52 -28.19 8.12 22.21
C GLU A 52 -29.32 9.06 21.83
N GLY A 53 -30.51 8.61 22.04
CA GLY A 53 -31.76 9.24 22.47
C GLY A 53 -32.29 10.51 21.85
N LYS A 54 -33.53 10.41 21.35
CA LYS A 54 -34.59 11.46 21.31
C LYS A 54 -34.43 12.67 20.39
N SER A 55 -33.79 12.63 19.36
CA SER A 55 -34.14 13.36 18.11
C SER A 55 -33.00 13.20 17.10
N LEU A 56 -33.39 12.90 15.89
CA LEU A 56 -32.51 12.82 14.70
C LEU A 56 -31.72 14.09 14.38
N PHE A 57 -31.86 15.15 15.19
CA PHE A 57 -31.26 16.46 14.92
C PHE A 57 -30.29 16.98 15.98
N HIS A 58 -30.19 16.35 17.17
CA HIS A 58 -29.30 16.86 18.25
C HIS A 58 -28.66 15.75 19.11
N GLY A 59 -28.77 14.50 18.72
CA GLY A 59 -28.11 13.39 19.42
C GLY A 59 -26.63 13.26 18.99
N LYS A 60 -25.74 13.16 19.95
CA LYS A 60 -24.36 12.73 19.68
C LYS A 60 -24.41 11.27 19.28
N MET A 61 -24.08 10.93 18.03
CA MET A 61 -23.85 9.56 17.62
C MET A 61 -22.50 9.11 18.19
N HIS A 62 -22.53 7.98 18.86
CA HIS A 62 -21.31 7.25 19.23
C HIS A 62 -21.34 5.91 18.49
N ILE A 63 -20.29 5.59 17.77
CA ILE A 63 -20.05 4.20 17.39
C ILE A 63 -19.44 3.55 18.63
N GLN A 64 -20.19 2.66 19.27
CA GLN A 64 -19.59 1.85 20.34
C GLN A 64 -18.47 1.02 19.76
N PRO A 65 -17.38 0.80 20.52
CA PRO A 65 -16.33 -0.09 20.08
C PRO A 65 -16.94 -1.42 19.64
N ILE A 66 -16.41 -1.95 18.56
CA ILE A 66 -16.82 -3.22 17.99
C ILE A 66 -16.87 -4.28 19.09
N GLU A 67 -18.02 -4.90 19.26
CA GLU A 67 -18.14 -6.03 20.17
C GLU A 67 -17.42 -7.23 19.52
N ILE A 68 -16.31 -7.61 20.14
CA ILE A 68 -15.50 -8.74 19.67
C ILE A 68 -16.22 -10.02 20.07
N VAL A 69 -16.72 -10.74 19.06
CA VAL A 69 -17.37 -12.02 19.25
C VAL A 69 -16.31 -13.04 19.68
N ASP A 70 -16.64 -13.88 20.66
CA ASP A 70 -15.78 -14.93 21.23
C ASP A 70 -14.50 -14.45 21.93
N GLY A 71 -14.37 -13.15 22.19
CA GLY A 71 -13.20 -12.59 22.89
C GLY A 71 -11.89 -12.66 22.12
N TYR A 72 -11.90 -13.06 20.84
CA TYR A 72 -10.73 -13.11 19.97
C TYR A 72 -10.71 -11.92 19.03
N GLU A 73 -9.63 -11.16 19.10
CA GLU A 73 -9.32 -10.07 18.16
C GLU A 73 -8.05 -10.45 17.40
N SER A 74 -8.11 -10.41 16.08
CA SER A 74 -6.93 -10.70 15.27
C SER A 74 -5.80 -9.70 15.51
N PRO A 75 -4.54 -10.08 15.30
CA PRO A 75 -3.41 -9.14 15.39
C PRO A 75 -3.61 -7.91 14.49
N LEU A 76 -4.12 -8.10 13.26
CA LEU A 76 -4.40 -7.03 12.32
C LEU A 76 -5.48 -6.08 12.85
N LEU A 77 -6.61 -6.60 13.32
CA LEU A 77 -7.71 -5.77 13.85
C LEU A 77 -7.24 -4.95 15.05
N LYS A 78 -6.44 -5.56 15.94
CA LYS A 78 -5.83 -4.87 17.08
C LYS A 78 -4.88 -3.74 16.64
N GLU A 79 -4.07 -3.97 15.61
CA GLU A 79 -3.15 -2.96 15.07
C GLU A 79 -3.92 -1.80 14.45
N ILE A 80 -4.97 -2.08 13.67
CA ILE A 80 -5.86 -1.06 13.10
C ILE A 80 -6.53 -0.26 14.22
N ARG A 81 -7.12 -0.92 15.22
CA ARG A 81 -7.76 -0.26 16.37
C ARG A 81 -6.82 0.71 17.08
N ASN A 82 -5.58 0.31 17.31
CA ASN A 82 -4.58 1.15 17.97
C ASN A 82 -4.16 2.35 17.10
N SER A 83 -4.39 2.27 15.79
CA SER A 83 -4.10 3.34 14.84
C SER A 83 -5.26 4.31 14.64
N VAL A 84 -6.47 3.96 15.11
CA VAL A 84 -7.67 4.81 15.03
C VAL A 84 -7.66 5.83 16.15
N ASN A 85 -7.85 7.10 15.82
CA ASN A 85 -8.10 8.13 16.82
C ASN A 85 -9.55 7.98 17.35
N PRO A 86 -9.76 7.78 18.67
CA PRO A 86 -11.09 7.59 19.25
C PRO A 86 -12.09 8.69 18.89
N SER A 87 -11.65 9.92 18.66
CA SER A 87 -12.53 11.04 18.28
C SER A 87 -13.28 10.81 16.95
N PHE A 88 -12.80 9.91 16.09
CA PHE A 88 -13.50 9.56 14.85
C PHE A 88 -14.77 8.74 15.09
N PHE A 89 -14.94 8.19 16.27
CA PHE A 89 -16.16 7.46 16.66
C PHE A 89 -17.15 8.36 17.41
N GLU A 90 -16.96 9.67 17.39
CA GLU A 90 -17.83 10.63 18.08
C GLU A 90 -18.36 11.71 17.11
N GLY A 91 -19.59 12.15 17.35
CA GLY A 91 -20.22 13.27 16.65
C GLY A 91 -20.37 13.06 15.14
N GLN A 92 -20.06 14.06 14.34
CA GLN A 92 -20.23 14.05 12.89
C GLN A 92 -19.33 13.02 12.16
N SER A 93 -18.16 12.74 12.72
CA SER A 93 -17.27 11.73 12.16
C SER A 93 -17.84 10.33 12.32
N ALA A 94 -18.44 10.03 13.48
CA ALA A 94 -19.14 8.78 13.73
C ALA A 94 -20.34 8.60 12.78
N GLU A 95 -21.11 9.67 12.55
CA GLU A 95 -22.23 9.64 11.61
C GLU A 95 -21.77 9.30 10.19
N ALA A 96 -20.66 9.87 9.75
CA ALA A 96 -20.10 9.63 8.44
C ALA A 96 -19.56 8.18 8.29
N VAL A 97 -18.89 7.64 9.30
CA VAL A 97 -18.46 6.23 9.34
C VAL A 97 -19.70 5.30 9.33
N PHE A 98 -20.76 5.67 10.06
CA PHE A 98 -22.00 4.92 10.06
C PHE A 98 -22.68 4.89 8.69
N GLN A 99 -22.82 6.04 8.04
CA GLN A 99 -23.39 6.13 6.70
C GLN A 99 -22.63 5.26 5.71
N PHE A 100 -21.29 5.33 5.75
CA PHE A 100 -20.44 4.47 4.94
C PHE A 100 -20.71 2.98 5.22
N TYR A 101 -20.65 2.57 6.49
CA TYR A 101 -20.86 1.18 6.88
C TYR A 101 -22.26 0.68 6.51
N SER A 102 -23.31 1.47 6.78
CA SER A 102 -24.70 1.12 6.43
C SER A 102 -24.93 0.91 4.93
N MET A 103 -24.10 1.57 4.10
CA MET A 103 -24.18 1.44 2.66
C MET A 103 -23.54 0.15 2.15
N CYS A 104 -22.47 -0.32 2.79
CA CYS A 104 -21.70 -1.45 2.31
C CYS A 104 -21.83 -2.74 3.12
N ASN A 105 -22.42 -2.73 4.30
CA ASN A 105 -22.44 -3.87 5.24
C ASN A 105 -22.97 -5.18 4.63
N GLU A 106 -24.02 -5.12 3.81
CA GLU A 106 -24.58 -6.30 3.13
C GLU A 106 -23.64 -6.88 2.05
N TYR A 107 -22.71 -6.07 1.57
CA TYR A 107 -21.81 -6.39 0.46
C TYR A 107 -20.38 -6.69 0.90
N ILE A 108 -20.01 -6.42 2.16
CA ILE A 108 -18.63 -6.56 2.63
C ILE A 108 -18.09 -7.97 2.35
N ASN A 109 -18.85 -9.02 2.72
CA ASN A 109 -18.37 -10.39 2.54
C ASN A 109 -18.18 -10.80 1.07
N GLU A 110 -18.92 -10.18 0.14
CA GLU A 110 -18.85 -10.49 -1.28
C GLU A 110 -17.82 -9.65 -2.03
N PHE A 111 -17.65 -8.38 -1.63
CA PHE A 111 -16.81 -7.40 -2.33
C PHE A 111 -15.75 -6.77 -1.44
N TYR A 112 -15.31 -7.47 -0.38
CA TYR A 112 -14.38 -6.93 0.60
C TYR A 112 -13.11 -6.34 -0.05
N GLN A 113 -12.45 -7.12 -0.91
CA GLN A 113 -11.26 -6.65 -1.61
C GLN A 113 -11.56 -5.43 -2.51
N ASP A 114 -12.67 -5.46 -3.27
CA ASP A 114 -13.04 -4.34 -4.14
C ASP A 114 -13.28 -3.06 -3.34
N ILE A 115 -13.94 -3.15 -2.19
CA ILE A 115 -14.20 -2.00 -1.31
C ILE A 115 -12.88 -1.43 -0.76
N ILE A 116 -11.98 -2.27 -0.27
CA ILE A 116 -10.68 -1.85 0.24
C ILE A 116 -9.85 -1.16 -0.86
N GLU A 117 -9.73 -1.78 -2.04
CA GLU A 117 -9.01 -1.20 -3.18
C GLU A 117 -9.63 0.13 -3.61
N HIS A 118 -10.95 0.23 -3.59
CA HIS A 118 -11.65 1.47 -3.94
C HIS A 118 -11.36 2.60 -2.97
N ILE A 119 -11.40 2.35 -1.65
CA ILE A 119 -11.04 3.35 -0.63
C ILE A 119 -9.60 3.83 -0.85
N ILE A 120 -8.67 2.91 -1.06
CA ILE A 120 -7.26 3.22 -1.32
C ILE A 120 -7.13 4.08 -2.58
N SER A 121 -7.82 3.72 -3.66
CA SER A 121 -7.80 4.45 -4.94
C SER A 121 -8.33 5.88 -4.80
N VAL A 122 -9.48 6.05 -4.14
CA VAL A 122 -10.07 7.38 -3.91
C VAL A 122 -9.17 8.23 -3.04
N TYR A 123 -8.58 7.64 -1.99
CA TYR A 123 -7.62 8.34 -1.14
C TYR A 123 -6.42 8.85 -1.94
N THR A 124 -5.77 7.96 -2.69
CA THR A 124 -4.55 8.31 -3.43
C THR A 124 -4.79 9.31 -4.55
N SER A 125 -5.96 9.25 -5.20
CA SER A 125 -6.38 10.22 -6.21
C SER A 125 -6.59 11.63 -5.63
N ASN A 126 -7.03 11.73 -4.37
CA ASN A 126 -7.34 13.01 -3.70
C ASN A 126 -6.21 13.55 -2.85
N ALA A 127 -5.40 12.69 -2.24
CA ALA A 127 -4.34 13.10 -1.33
C ALA A 127 -3.17 13.83 -2.02
N GLY A 128 -3.04 13.68 -3.32
CA GLY A 128 -1.99 14.31 -4.10
C GLY A 128 -0.59 13.92 -3.62
N LYS A 129 0.44 14.67 -4.07
CA LYS A 129 1.85 14.41 -3.76
C LYS A 129 2.26 14.63 -2.30
N TYR A 130 1.34 15.08 -1.45
CA TYR A 130 1.62 15.50 -0.07
C TYR A 130 1.32 14.44 0.98
N SER A 131 0.67 13.33 0.64
CA SER A 131 0.26 12.31 1.61
C SER A 131 1.41 11.40 2.08
N GLY A 132 2.53 11.39 1.37
CA GLY A 132 3.63 10.44 1.63
C GLY A 132 3.28 8.99 1.33
N VAL A 133 2.05 8.70 0.95
CA VAL A 133 1.61 7.37 0.51
C VAL A 133 1.56 7.37 -1.01
N SER A 134 2.53 6.71 -1.64
CA SER A 134 2.52 6.46 -3.08
C SER A 134 1.86 5.11 -3.33
N VAL A 135 0.93 5.08 -4.26
CA VAL A 135 0.38 3.81 -4.76
C VAL A 135 0.82 3.67 -6.20
N THR A 136 1.52 2.59 -6.47
CA THR A 136 1.81 2.19 -7.84
C THR A 136 0.50 2.02 -8.60
N THR A 137 0.32 2.74 -9.71
CA THR A 137 -0.90 2.58 -10.52
C THR A 137 -1.00 1.15 -11.02
N GLN A 138 -2.23 0.71 -11.30
CA GLN A 138 -2.46 -0.67 -11.75
C GLN A 138 -1.68 -1.00 -13.02
N GLU A 139 -1.59 -0.06 -13.96
CA GLU A 139 -0.88 -0.24 -15.22
C GLU A 139 0.64 -0.40 -15.01
N ILE A 140 1.21 0.39 -14.11
CA ILE A 140 2.63 0.28 -13.75
C ILE A 140 2.88 -1.04 -13.01
N ALA A 141 2.02 -1.38 -12.05
CA ALA A 141 2.15 -2.62 -11.30
C ALA A 141 2.09 -3.85 -12.24
N GLN A 142 1.16 -3.87 -13.20
CA GLN A 142 1.06 -4.93 -14.20
C GLN A 142 2.28 -4.98 -15.13
N LEU A 143 2.76 -3.82 -15.59
CA LEU A 143 3.96 -3.76 -16.43
C LEU A 143 5.18 -4.32 -15.69
N MET A 144 5.41 -3.87 -14.46
CA MET A 144 6.50 -4.40 -13.63
C MET A 144 6.29 -5.87 -13.29
N GLY A 145 5.05 -6.27 -12.98
CA GLY A 145 4.68 -7.65 -12.72
C GLY A 145 4.99 -8.59 -13.90
N TYR A 146 4.78 -8.13 -15.12
CA TYR A 146 5.19 -8.88 -16.32
C TYR A 146 6.70 -9.16 -16.33
N PHE A 147 7.54 -8.13 -16.10
CA PHE A 147 9.00 -8.31 -16.07
C PHE A 147 9.46 -9.13 -14.87
N ILE A 148 8.83 -8.97 -13.70
CA ILE A 148 9.12 -9.81 -12.53
C ILE A 148 8.82 -11.28 -12.86
N SER A 149 7.68 -11.55 -13.48
CA SER A 149 7.30 -12.91 -13.89
C SER A 149 8.24 -13.50 -14.93
N ASP A 150 8.71 -12.69 -15.89
CA ASP A 150 9.65 -13.08 -16.94
C ASP A 150 11.03 -13.50 -16.38
N CYS A 151 11.46 -12.85 -15.26
CA CYS A 151 12.65 -13.25 -14.52
C CYS A 151 12.48 -14.62 -13.81
N ALA A 152 11.25 -15.14 -13.70
CA ALA A 152 10.91 -16.38 -13.02
C ALA A 152 11.54 -16.57 -11.63
N PRO A 153 11.48 -15.57 -10.73
CA PRO A 153 12.11 -15.65 -9.43
C PRO A 153 11.33 -16.56 -8.50
N ARG A 154 12.01 -17.13 -7.53
CA ARG A 154 11.35 -17.82 -6.41
C ARG A 154 10.97 -16.84 -5.32
N ARG A 155 11.83 -15.85 -5.06
CA ARG A 155 11.66 -14.91 -3.97
C ARG A 155 12.13 -13.51 -4.36
N VAL A 156 11.21 -12.55 -4.25
CA VAL A 156 11.42 -11.14 -4.58
C VAL A 156 11.64 -10.33 -3.31
N TYR A 157 12.61 -9.43 -3.31
CA TYR A 157 12.74 -8.39 -2.30
C TYR A 157 12.22 -7.06 -2.82
N ASP A 158 11.31 -6.44 -2.07
CA ASP A 158 10.86 -5.07 -2.29
C ASP A 158 11.28 -4.20 -1.09
N PRO A 159 12.34 -3.37 -1.24
CA PRO A 159 12.86 -2.53 -0.18
C PRO A 159 12.00 -1.31 0.18
N CYS A 160 11.04 -0.95 -0.67
CA CYS A 160 10.16 0.21 -0.50
C CYS A 160 8.74 -0.17 -0.90
N ALA A 161 8.22 -1.19 -0.22
CA ALA A 161 7.03 -1.91 -0.66
C ALA A 161 5.74 -1.06 -0.69
N GLY A 162 5.70 0.05 0.06
CA GLY A 162 4.52 0.90 0.11
C GLY A 162 3.27 0.09 0.45
N LEU A 163 2.31 0.08 -0.45
CA LEU A 163 1.07 -0.70 -0.31
C LEU A 163 1.14 -2.10 -0.95
N CYS A 164 2.33 -2.65 -1.16
CA CYS A 164 2.57 -4.00 -1.67
C CYS A 164 1.89 -4.30 -3.01
N SER A 165 1.89 -3.34 -3.94
CA SER A 165 1.16 -3.44 -5.20
C SER A 165 1.55 -4.64 -6.08
N PHE A 166 2.80 -5.11 -5.98
CA PHE A 166 3.25 -6.29 -6.74
C PHE A 166 2.79 -7.58 -6.10
N ALA A 167 2.82 -7.67 -4.76
CA ALA A 167 2.51 -8.89 -4.03
C ALA A 167 1.03 -9.33 -4.18
N ILE A 168 0.13 -8.39 -4.48
CA ILE A 168 -1.29 -8.69 -4.70
C ILE A 168 -1.62 -9.13 -6.13
N LEU A 169 -0.69 -9.00 -7.09
CA LEU A 169 -0.93 -9.37 -8.48
C LEU A 169 -1.19 -10.88 -8.61
N PRO A 170 -2.26 -11.29 -9.30
CA PRO A 170 -2.59 -12.70 -9.46
C PRO A 170 -1.49 -13.51 -10.17
N GLU A 171 -0.85 -12.90 -11.18
CA GLU A 171 0.23 -13.50 -11.96
C GLU A 171 1.50 -13.79 -11.13
N LEU A 172 1.69 -13.08 -10.01
CA LEU A 172 2.80 -13.27 -9.09
C LEU A 172 2.43 -14.10 -7.85
N SER A 173 1.26 -14.77 -7.87
CA SER A 173 0.72 -15.49 -6.70
C SER A 173 1.58 -16.64 -6.18
N LYS A 174 2.48 -17.17 -7.00
CA LYS A 174 3.39 -18.27 -6.64
C LYS A 174 4.77 -17.78 -6.16
N ILE A 175 5.02 -16.50 -6.22
CA ILE A 175 6.29 -15.88 -5.86
C ILE A 175 6.22 -15.46 -4.40
N GLU A 176 7.25 -15.78 -3.62
CA GLU A 176 7.41 -15.26 -2.28
C GLU A 176 7.93 -13.83 -2.31
N PHE A 177 7.38 -12.97 -1.46
CA PHE A 177 7.84 -11.60 -1.31
C PHE A 177 8.44 -11.38 0.08
N VAL A 178 9.52 -10.62 0.12
CA VAL A 178 10.08 -10.01 1.33
C VAL A 178 9.94 -8.52 1.16
N CYS A 179 9.14 -7.89 2.01
CA CYS A 179 8.81 -6.48 1.90
C CYS A 179 9.39 -5.70 3.08
N SER A 180 9.96 -4.53 2.81
CA SER A 180 10.32 -3.53 3.81
C SER A 180 9.54 -2.25 3.58
N GLU A 181 8.98 -1.67 4.64
CA GLU A 181 8.27 -0.39 4.61
C GLU A 181 8.68 0.45 5.83
N LEU A 182 9.05 1.70 5.60
CA LEU A 182 9.50 2.61 6.65
C LEU A 182 8.36 3.11 7.53
N SER A 183 7.23 3.46 6.92
CA SER A 183 6.07 4.03 7.58
C SER A 183 5.19 2.95 8.21
N ASN A 184 5.05 2.96 9.54
CA ASN A 184 4.12 2.06 10.21
C ASN A 184 2.68 2.19 9.68
N ARG A 185 2.25 3.40 9.39
CA ARG A 185 0.92 3.69 8.84
C ARG A 185 0.70 3.04 7.48
N THR A 186 1.67 3.21 6.58
CA THR A 186 1.63 2.59 5.25
C THR A 186 1.61 1.08 5.37
N LYS A 187 2.44 0.52 6.28
CA LYS A 187 2.45 -0.90 6.58
C LYS A 187 1.08 -1.42 7.00
N VAL A 188 0.41 -0.75 7.95
CA VAL A 188 -0.94 -1.18 8.41
C VAL A 188 -1.95 -1.21 7.26
N ILE A 189 -1.94 -0.20 6.39
CA ILE A 189 -2.83 -0.18 5.22
C ILE A 189 -2.47 -1.29 4.23
N ALA A 190 -1.17 -1.55 4.04
CA ALA A 190 -0.70 -2.66 3.20
C ALA A 190 -1.13 -4.03 3.77
N ASP A 191 -1.05 -4.22 5.09
CA ASP A 191 -1.51 -5.46 5.74
C ASP A 191 -3.03 -5.66 5.57
N ILE A 192 -3.82 -4.59 5.65
CA ILE A 192 -5.26 -4.62 5.34
C ILE A 192 -5.49 -5.03 3.88
N ARG A 193 -4.74 -4.43 2.98
CA ARG A 193 -4.82 -4.71 1.54
C ARG A 193 -4.47 -6.16 1.22
N LEU A 194 -3.38 -6.68 1.81
CA LEU A 194 -2.96 -8.08 1.69
C LEU A 194 -4.00 -9.03 2.26
N ASN A 195 -4.53 -8.73 3.43
CA ASN A 195 -5.61 -9.51 4.05
C ASN A 195 -6.83 -9.58 3.13
N ALA A 196 -7.27 -8.45 2.56
CA ALA A 196 -8.38 -8.40 1.63
C ALA A 196 -8.13 -9.20 0.34
N ALA A 197 -6.87 -9.25 -0.12
CA ALA A 197 -6.45 -10.07 -1.26
C ALA A 197 -6.21 -11.55 -0.91
N GLY A 198 -6.46 -11.97 0.34
CA GLY A 198 -6.20 -13.34 0.80
C GLY A 198 -4.72 -13.72 0.80
N LYS A 199 -3.83 -12.75 0.92
CA LYS A 199 -2.37 -12.96 0.93
C LYS A 199 -1.84 -12.95 2.35
N GLN A 200 -0.95 -13.90 2.63
CA GLN A 200 -0.19 -13.94 3.87
C GLN A 200 1.26 -13.57 3.57
N LEU A 201 1.62 -12.36 3.89
CA LEU A 201 2.94 -11.79 3.70
C LEU A 201 3.29 -10.95 4.91
N GLU A 202 4.49 -11.10 5.45
CA GLU A 202 5.01 -10.26 6.51
C GLU A 202 5.74 -9.05 5.91
N ILE A 203 5.29 -7.85 6.29
CA ILE A 203 5.97 -6.61 5.95
C ILE A 203 6.86 -6.22 7.13
N ASN A 204 8.16 -6.09 6.87
CA ASN A 204 9.11 -5.63 7.87
C ASN A 204 9.04 -4.11 7.98
N GLN A 205 8.68 -3.61 9.18
CA GLN A 205 8.70 -2.17 9.44
C GLN A 205 10.14 -1.74 9.71
N GLU A 206 10.83 -1.26 8.70
CA GLU A 206 12.23 -0.91 8.80
C GLU A 206 12.70 0.04 7.70
N ASP A 207 13.80 0.72 7.94
CA ASP A 207 14.53 1.45 6.92
C ASP A 207 15.47 0.49 6.18
N CYS A 208 15.17 0.22 4.91
CA CYS A 208 15.96 -0.68 4.06
C CYS A 208 17.42 -0.22 3.89
N THR A 209 17.73 1.03 4.18
CA THR A 209 19.10 1.54 4.11
C THR A 209 19.95 1.12 5.31
N PHE A 210 19.34 0.78 6.43
CA PHE A 210 20.00 0.21 7.62
C PHE A 210 19.90 -1.32 7.66
N ASN A 211 18.73 -1.85 7.29
CA ASN A 211 18.41 -3.27 7.34
C ASN A 211 18.13 -3.79 5.93
N TRP A 212 19.20 -4.01 5.15
CA TRP A 212 19.06 -4.55 3.81
C TRP A 212 18.76 -6.04 3.82
N ARG A 213 17.59 -6.44 3.32
CA ARG A 213 17.14 -7.85 3.28
C ARG A 213 17.34 -8.53 1.92
N GLY A 214 17.84 -7.83 0.91
CA GLY A 214 18.08 -8.41 -0.41
C GLY A 214 18.96 -9.66 -0.40
N ASN A 215 19.82 -9.80 0.63
CA ASN A 215 20.67 -10.98 0.81
C ASN A 215 19.98 -12.15 1.56
N SER A 216 18.69 -12.02 1.91
CA SER A 216 17.94 -13.03 2.67
C SER A 216 17.32 -14.07 1.73
N ASN A 217 18.12 -14.75 0.93
CA ASN A 217 17.71 -15.77 -0.05
C ASN A 217 16.71 -15.24 -1.11
N CYS A 218 16.76 -13.95 -1.41
CA CYS A 218 16.05 -13.38 -2.54
C CYS A 218 16.89 -13.51 -3.80
N ASP A 219 16.23 -13.80 -4.92
CA ASP A 219 16.87 -13.95 -6.23
C ASP A 219 16.45 -12.84 -7.21
N CYS A 220 15.44 -12.04 -6.87
CA CYS A 220 15.04 -10.87 -7.62
C CYS A 220 14.82 -9.66 -6.69
N LEU A 221 15.17 -8.48 -7.18
CA LEU A 221 14.87 -7.19 -6.57
C LEU A 221 13.78 -6.49 -7.39
N ALA A 222 12.66 -6.13 -6.79
CA ALA A 222 11.62 -5.39 -7.50
C ALA A 222 11.07 -4.27 -6.61
N SER A 223 11.08 -3.03 -7.11
CA SER A 223 10.57 -1.90 -6.33
C SER A 223 10.21 -0.70 -7.20
N GLU A 224 9.16 0.02 -6.81
CA GLU A 224 8.95 1.41 -7.17
C GLU A 224 9.64 2.28 -6.11
N LEU A 225 10.80 2.84 -6.48
CA LEU A 225 11.60 3.62 -5.53
C LEU A 225 11.09 5.05 -5.38
N PRO A 226 11.06 5.62 -4.17
CA PRO A 226 10.80 7.06 -3.98
C PRO A 226 11.77 7.91 -4.79
N PHE A 227 11.24 8.68 -5.75
CA PHE A 227 12.06 9.43 -6.70
C PHE A 227 12.84 10.57 -6.03
N GLY A 228 14.14 10.55 -6.19
CA GLY A 228 15.02 11.62 -5.75
C GLY A 228 15.18 11.76 -4.23
N LEU A 229 14.78 10.76 -3.46
CA LEU A 229 14.95 10.75 -2.01
C LEU A 229 16.44 10.79 -1.64
N ARG A 230 16.84 11.81 -0.87
CA ARG A 230 18.22 12.03 -0.44
C ARG A 230 18.50 11.32 0.88
N LEU A 231 19.59 10.58 0.94
CA LEU A 231 20.11 9.93 2.14
C LEU A 231 21.18 10.86 2.77
N ASN A 232 20.73 11.86 3.54
CA ASN A 232 21.58 12.96 4.01
C ASN A 232 22.77 12.52 4.88
N ASP A 233 22.60 11.46 5.67
CA ASP A 233 23.63 10.99 6.63
C ASP A 233 24.65 10.04 6.03
N ARG A 234 24.56 9.74 4.73
CA ARG A 234 25.38 8.70 4.07
C ARG A 234 26.17 9.20 2.87
N SER A 235 26.19 10.50 2.62
CA SER A 235 27.00 11.02 1.54
C SER A 235 28.47 11.02 1.96
N LEU A 236 29.34 10.39 1.15
CA LEU A 236 30.81 10.50 1.26
C LEU A 236 31.31 11.91 0.90
N ASP A 237 30.43 12.72 0.35
CA ASP A 237 30.70 14.11 -0.06
C ASP A 237 29.43 14.93 0.23
N GLU A 238 29.49 15.89 1.16
CA GLU A 238 28.39 16.80 1.52
C GLU A 238 27.80 17.53 0.30
N ARG A 239 28.58 17.71 -0.76
CA ARG A 239 28.15 18.34 -2.00
C ARG A 239 27.35 17.42 -2.92
N ARG A 240 27.33 16.11 -2.64
CA ARG A 240 26.74 15.08 -3.51
C ARG A 240 25.97 14.05 -2.70
N PRO A 241 24.75 14.37 -2.25
CA PRO A 241 23.97 13.44 -1.47
C PRO A 241 23.74 12.14 -2.25
N LEU A 242 23.90 11.02 -1.57
CA LEU A 242 23.49 9.72 -2.10
C LEU A 242 21.95 9.70 -2.21
N LEU A 243 21.45 9.22 -3.32
CA LEU A 243 20.01 9.01 -3.49
C LEU A 243 19.65 7.56 -3.18
N LEU A 244 18.42 7.33 -2.74
CA LEU A 244 17.93 5.99 -2.46
C LEU A 244 18.01 5.08 -3.69
N GLU A 245 17.68 5.59 -4.86
CA GLU A 245 17.82 4.85 -6.14
C GLU A 245 19.26 4.37 -6.37
N ASP A 246 20.24 5.24 -6.13
CA ASP A 246 21.66 4.91 -6.29
C ASP A 246 22.12 3.89 -5.25
N PHE A 247 21.61 4.00 -4.01
CA PHE A 247 21.87 3.04 -2.94
C PHE A 247 21.34 1.65 -3.29
N VAL A 248 20.08 1.55 -3.71
CA VAL A 248 19.43 0.28 -4.03
C VAL A 248 20.10 -0.40 -5.22
N ILE A 249 20.43 0.35 -6.27
CA ILE A 249 21.15 -0.18 -7.43
C ILE A 249 22.57 -0.64 -7.00
N GLY A 250 23.24 0.13 -6.14
CA GLY A 250 24.54 -0.26 -5.58
C GLY A 250 24.46 -1.57 -4.83
N LYS A 251 23.44 -1.75 -3.99
CA LYS A 251 23.18 -3.00 -3.26
C LYS A 251 22.90 -4.19 -4.17
N PHE A 252 22.17 -3.97 -5.27
CA PHE A 252 22.00 -5.00 -6.30
C PHE A 252 23.34 -5.43 -6.92
N ILE A 253 24.19 -4.46 -7.30
CA ILE A 253 25.50 -4.73 -7.89
C ILE A 253 26.44 -5.50 -6.93
N GLU A 254 26.34 -5.23 -5.63
CA GLU A 254 27.13 -5.86 -4.57
C GLU A 254 26.60 -7.24 -4.17
N SER A 255 25.35 -7.57 -4.50
CA SER A 255 24.70 -8.80 -4.06
C SER A 255 25.19 -10.00 -4.87
N GLU A 256 25.45 -11.10 -4.19
CA GLU A 256 25.73 -12.40 -4.80
C GLU A 256 24.47 -13.26 -5.00
N SER A 257 23.37 -12.93 -4.31
CA SER A 257 22.12 -13.70 -4.35
C SER A 257 21.11 -13.15 -5.37
N LEU A 258 21.09 -11.82 -5.59
CA LEU A 258 20.17 -11.18 -6.51
C LEU A 258 20.65 -11.35 -7.95
N SER A 259 19.96 -12.15 -8.73
CA SER A 259 20.27 -12.44 -10.14
C SER A 259 19.53 -11.51 -11.11
N SER A 260 18.45 -10.87 -10.68
CA SER A 260 17.64 -9.98 -11.51
C SER A 260 17.12 -8.79 -10.71
N ALA A 261 16.77 -7.70 -11.42
CA ALA A 261 16.14 -6.53 -10.83
C ALA A 261 15.14 -5.88 -11.78
N VAL A 262 13.98 -5.51 -11.26
CA VAL A 262 12.95 -4.72 -11.96
C VAL A 262 12.66 -3.49 -11.12
N LEU A 263 13.14 -2.34 -11.54
CA LEU A 263 13.10 -1.10 -10.76
C LEU A 263 12.40 0.02 -11.51
N LEU A 264 11.45 0.67 -10.88
CA LEU A 264 10.94 1.96 -11.33
C LEU A 264 11.76 3.07 -10.65
N VAL A 265 12.44 3.86 -11.46
CA VAL A 265 13.33 4.93 -11.00
C VAL A 265 13.06 6.23 -11.75
N SER A 266 13.51 7.35 -11.21
CA SER A 266 13.42 8.62 -11.93
C SER A 266 14.28 8.61 -13.20
N ALA A 267 13.84 9.27 -14.26
CA ALA A 267 14.63 9.41 -15.50
C ALA A 267 16.01 10.04 -15.25
N SER A 268 16.14 10.83 -14.18
CA SER A 268 17.41 11.44 -13.78
C SER A 268 18.46 10.40 -13.39
N THR A 269 18.08 9.23 -12.90
CA THR A 269 18.98 8.12 -12.57
C THR A 269 19.83 7.68 -13.77
N CYS A 270 19.25 7.74 -14.97
CA CYS A 270 19.95 7.37 -16.19
C CYS A 270 20.98 8.40 -16.67
N ILE A 271 20.91 9.66 -16.23
CA ILE A 271 21.72 10.77 -16.80
C ILE A 271 22.55 11.54 -15.77
N ARG A 272 22.28 11.41 -14.47
CA ARG A 272 23.00 12.18 -13.43
C ARG A 272 24.50 11.90 -13.44
N GLY A 273 25.29 12.97 -13.29
CA GLY A 273 26.76 12.87 -13.23
C GLY A 273 27.25 12.11 -11.99
N ASN A 274 26.56 12.26 -10.86
CA ASN A 274 26.99 11.71 -9.56
C ASN A 274 27.04 10.18 -9.53
N ASN A 275 26.14 9.51 -10.25
CA ASN A 275 26.07 8.05 -10.30
C ASN A 275 26.69 7.45 -11.59
N LYS A 276 27.56 8.20 -12.26
CA LYS A 276 28.22 7.74 -13.49
C LYS A 276 28.96 6.41 -13.30
N HIS A 277 29.59 6.20 -12.15
CA HIS A 277 30.30 4.97 -11.83
C HIS A 277 29.36 3.76 -11.73
N ILE A 278 28.18 3.93 -11.13
CA ILE A 278 27.13 2.88 -11.05
C ILE A 278 26.71 2.46 -12.46
N ARG A 279 26.34 3.43 -13.32
CA ARG A 279 25.96 3.14 -14.71
C ARG A 279 27.09 2.48 -15.51
N LYS A 280 28.33 2.93 -15.30
CA LYS A 280 29.51 2.32 -15.93
C LYS A 280 29.61 0.84 -15.52
N THR A 281 29.51 0.53 -14.23
CA THR A 281 29.56 -0.84 -13.73
C THR A 281 28.45 -1.71 -14.29
N LEU A 282 27.21 -1.19 -14.34
CA LEU A 282 26.07 -1.91 -14.91
C LEU A 282 26.30 -2.27 -16.39
N CYS A 283 26.83 -1.30 -17.18
CA CYS A 283 27.11 -1.53 -18.60
C CYS A 283 28.30 -2.49 -18.81
N GLU A 284 29.39 -2.34 -18.04
CA GLU A 284 30.59 -3.18 -18.16
C GLU A 284 30.32 -4.64 -17.77
N LYS A 285 29.41 -4.85 -16.83
CA LYS A 285 29.01 -6.20 -16.39
C LYS A 285 27.82 -6.78 -17.18
N ASN A 286 27.30 -6.04 -18.17
CA ASN A 286 26.09 -6.41 -18.93
C ASN A 286 24.88 -6.71 -18.03
N TYR A 287 24.68 -5.91 -16.99
CA TYR A 287 23.57 -6.06 -16.05
C TYR A 287 22.28 -5.33 -16.50
N VAL A 288 22.29 -4.68 -17.64
CA VAL A 288 21.12 -3.94 -18.16
C VAL A 288 20.57 -4.65 -19.38
N ASP A 289 19.43 -5.29 -19.22
CA ASP A 289 18.70 -5.94 -20.31
C ASP A 289 17.82 -4.92 -21.06
N ALA A 290 17.13 -4.04 -20.32
CA ALA A 290 16.25 -3.05 -20.89
C ALA A 290 16.17 -1.76 -20.06
N VAL A 291 15.95 -0.64 -20.74
CA VAL A 291 15.57 0.64 -20.13
C VAL A 291 14.32 1.14 -20.85
N ILE A 292 13.21 1.18 -20.13
CA ILE A 292 11.92 1.56 -20.69
C ILE A 292 11.54 2.93 -20.15
N LYS A 293 11.36 3.89 -21.08
CA LYS A 293 10.88 5.21 -20.73
C LYS A 293 9.36 5.23 -20.74
N LEU A 294 8.77 5.50 -19.58
CA LEU A 294 7.34 5.69 -19.46
C LEU A 294 6.88 7.06 -19.98
N PRO A 295 5.64 7.20 -20.45
CA PRO A 295 5.04 8.48 -20.80
C PRO A 295 5.07 9.47 -19.61
N ARG A 296 4.93 10.78 -19.93
CA ARG A 296 4.78 11.79 -18.87
C ARG A 296 3.37 11.71 -18.28
N GLY A 297 3.28 11.73 -16.96
CA GLY A 297 1.98 11.75 -16.25
C GLY A 297 1.42 10.37 -15.93
N VAL A 298 2.26 9.35 -16.06
CA VAL A 298 1.99 8.01 -15.54
C VAL A 298 2.50 7.93 -14.12
#